data_532147b33934e505e0d34cf69e97c0d5
#
_entry.id   532147b33934e505e0d34cf69e97c0d5
#
_cell.length_a   1.000
_cell.length_b   1.000
_cell.length_c   1.000
_cell.angle_alpha   90.00
_cell.angle_beta   90.00
_cell.angle_gamma   90.00
#
_symmetry.space_group_name_H-M   'P 1'
#
loop_
_entity.id
_entity.type
_entity.pdbx_description
1 polymer ?
#
loop_
_entity_poly.entity_id
_entity_poly.type
_entity_poly.pdbx_seq_one_letter_code
_entity_poly.pdbx_strand_id
1 'polypeptide(L)'
;MSEITNNFNQQAREAEKAVLGGLMLETERFDSVILKISDKDFHGKDHQLIFESMGELINENKPLDPLTVSEKLDSKNLLNKIGGKDYLISLATETPTAANLEAYAEIIRQRSVARQLMKANSEIAELINNPQGMDGFSLLDEAERKIFSLNDEANRSQSSIMSMKELIPKSIDRLHQLAESGSKLLGSSTGFKACLLYTSPSPRD
;
A
#
# COMPACT_ATOMS: atom_id res chain seq x y z
N MET A 1 3.68 -5.24 27.89
CA MET A 1 3.24 -5.30 26.47
C MET A 1 2.25 -4.19 26.08
N SER A 2 1.35 -3.73 26.97
CA SER A 2 0.34 -2.70 26.66
C SER A 2 0.88 -1.28 26.40
N GLU A 3 1.93 -0.83 27.08
CA GLU A 3 2.47 0.53 26.91
C GLU A 3 3.22 0.73 25.59
N ILE A 4 3.97 -0.28 25.13
CA ILE A 4 4.69 -0.23 23.85
C ILE A 4 3.69 -0.20 22.68
N THR A 5 2.61 -0.99 22.79
CA THR A 5 1.56 -1.04 21.76
C THR A 5 0.75 0.27 21.74
N ASN A 6 0.51 0.91 22.87
CA ASN A 6 -0.18 2.20 22.93
C ASN A 6 0.65 3.33 22.32
N ASN A 7 1.94 3.40 22.63
CA ASN A 7 2.85 4.41 22.07
C ASN A 7 3.00 4.23 20.54
N PHE A 8 3.03 2.97 20.08
CA PHE A 8 3.08 2.60 18.68
C PHE A 8 1.85 3.08 17.90
N ASN A 9 0.65 2.89 18.46
CA ASN A 9 -0.60 3.30 17.83
C ASN A 9 -0.81 4.82 17.86
N GLN A 10 -0.34 5.50 18.92
CA GLN A 10 -0.43 6.94 19.02
C GLN A 10 0.44 7.66 17.98
N GLN A 11 1.69 7.22 17.80
CA GLN A 11 2.57 7.76 16.77
C GLN A 11 2.02 7.52 15.34
N ALA A 12 1.38 6.35 15.10
CA ALA A 12 0.72 6.09 13.83
C ALA A 12 -0.42 7.09 13.59
N ARG A 13 -1.25 7.33 14.60
CA ARG A 13 -2.39 8.26 14.49
C ARG A 13 -1.95 9.71 14.26
N GLU A 14 -0.85 10.14 14.85
CA GLU A 14 -0.26 11.46 14.59
C GLU A 14 0.25 11.59 13.17
N ALA A 15 0.92 10.55 12.64
CA ALA A 15 1.34 10.52 11.23
C ALA A 15 0.12 10.54 10.27
N GLU A 16 -0.94 9.81 10.60
CA GLU A 16 -2.18 9.80 9.82
C GLU A 16 -2.82 11.19 9.77
N LYS A 17 -2.93 11.86 10.92
CA LYS A 17 -3.43 13.25 10.98
C LYS A 17 -2.59 14.20 10.15
N ALA A 18 -1.26 14.10 10.25
CA ALA A 18 -0.33 14.94 9.50
C ALA A 18 -0.45 14.72 7.98
N VAL A 19 -0.67 13.48 7.53
CA VAL A 19 -0.89 13.19 6.11
C VAL A 19 -2.22 13.77 5.63
N LEU A 20 -3.31 13.51 6.34
CA LEU A 20 -4.63 14.01 5.94
C LEU A 20 -4.69 15.53 5.94
N GLY A 21 -4.19 16.17 7.01
CA GLY A 21 -4.15 17.63 7.10
C GLY A 21 -3.22 18.25 6.05
N GLY A 22 -2.05 17.66 5.82
CA GLY A 22 -1.10 18.14 4.81
C GLY A 22 -1.61 18.02 3.38
N LEU A 23 -2.40 16.97 3.06
CA LEU A 23 -3.05 16.84 1.76
C LEU A 23 -4.14 17.89 1.53
N MET A 24 -4.80 18.35 2.60
CA MET A 24 -5.74 19.48 2.51
C MET A 24 -5.03 20.83 2.31
N LEU A 25 -3.74 20.95 2.67
CA LEU A 25 -2.94 22.14 2.45
C LEU A 25 -2.27 22.12 1.07
N GLU A 26 -1.77 20.97 0.62
CA GLU A 26 -1.05 20.78 -0.63
C GLU A 26 -1.64 19.61 -1.42
N THR A 27 -2.75 19.85 -2.12
CA THR A 27 -3.48 18.85 -2.93
C THR A 27 -2.59 18.17 -3.98
N GLU A 28 -1.63 18.91 -4.57
CA GLU A 28 -0.73 18.40 -5.61
C GLU A 28 0.15 17.23 -5.16
N ARG A 29 0.33 17.06 -3.85
CA ARG A 29 1.09 15.94 -3.29
C ARG A 29 0.31 14.64 -3.15
N PHE A 30 -0.97 14.65 -3.45
CA PHE A 30 -1.81 13.46 -3.35
C PHE A 30 -1.25 12.30 -4.19
N ASP A 31 -0.80 12.59 -5.42
CA ASP A 31 -0.25 11.56 -6.30
C ASP A 31 1.01 10.89 -5.73
N SER A 32 1.87 11.64 -5.06
CA SER A 32 3.06 11.06 -4.43
C SER A 32 2.74 10.23 -3.19
N VAL A 33 1.68 10.56 -2.47
CA VAL A 33 1.23 9.84 -1.27
C VAL A 33 0.49 8.55 -1.63
N ILE A 34 -0.40 8.57 -2.64
CA ILE A 34 -1.17 7.38 -3.05
C ILE A 34 -0.27 6.28 -3.65
N LEU A 35 0.92 6.63 -4.13
CA LEU A 35 1.92 5.65 -4.56
C LEU A 35 2.49 4.84 -3.38
N LYS A 36 2.42 5.36 -2.16
CA LYS A 36 3.02 4.76 -0.96
C LYS A 36 1.99 4.09 -0.06
N ILE A 37 0.80 4.68 0.06
CA ILE A 37 -0.25 4.22 0.96
C ILE A 37 -1.61 4.19 0.29
N SER A 38 -2.49 3.33 0.81
CA SER A 38 -3.90 3.24 0.46
C SER A 38 -4.79 3.57 1.68
N ASP A 39 -6.09 3.68 1.47
CA ASP A 39 -7.09 3.82 2.53
C ASP A 39 -6.95 2.73 3.62
N LYS A 40 -6.66 1.48 3.22
CA LYS A 40 -6.50 0.33 4.12
C LYS A 40 -5.30 0.43 5.06
N ASP A 41 -4.33 1.27 4.75
CA ASP A 41 -3.13 1.45 5.56
C ASP A 41 -3.38 2.30 6.80
N PHE A 42 -4.45 3.08 6.83
CA PHE A 42 -4.84 3.85 8.00
C PHE A 42 -5.40 2.93 9.11
N HIS A 43 -5.06 3.24 10.37
CA HIS A 43 -5.54 2.48 11.51
C HIS A 43 -6.98 2.84 11.89
N GLY A 44 -7.28 4.13 11.90
CA GLY A 44 -8.61 4.65 12.22
C GLY A 44 -9.57 4.51 11.04
N LYS A 45 -10.77 3.95 11.26
CA LYS A 45 -11.81 3.91 10.23
C LYS A 45 -12.26 5.30 9.80
N ASP A 46 -12.19 6.26 10.71
CA ASP A 46 -12.41 7.69 10.46
C ASP A 46 -11.42 8.21 9.40
N HIS A 47 -10.14 7.96 9.58
CA HIS A 47 -9.09 8.37 8.65
C HIS A 47 -9.17 7.62 7.31
N GLN A 48 -9.53 6.32 7.33
CA GLN A 48 -9.78 5.55 6.10
C GLN A 48 -10.85 6.21 5.23
N LEU A 49 -12.00 6.57 5.83
CA LEU A 49 -13.11 7.21 5.14
C LEU A 49 -12.76 8.60 4.60
N ILE A 50 -11.95 9.37 5.35
CA ILE A 50 -11.47 10.67 4.89
C ILE A 50 -10.57 10.50 3.67
N PHE A 51 -9.56 9.60 3.74
CA PHE A 51 -8.61 9.38 2.65
C PHE A 51 -9.29 8.83 1.39
N GLU A 52 -10.23 7.88 1.53
CA GLU A 52 -11.06 7.37 0.44
C GLU A 52 -11.84 8.51 -0.26
N SER A 53 -12.47 9.37 0.55
CA SER A 53 -13.23 10.51 0.03
C SER A 53 -12.34 11.54 -0.67
N MET A 54 -11.11 11.75 -0.19
CA MET A 54 -10.11 12.58 -0.87
C MET A 54 -9.73 12.00 -2.24
N GLY A 55 -9.52 10.68 -2.33
CA GLY A 55 -9.23 10.00 -3.59
C GLY A 55 -10.36 10.17 -4.61
N GLU A 56 -11.62 10.10 -4.17
CA GLU A 56 -12.76 10.35 -5.06
C GLU A 56 -12.83 11.81 -5.53
N LEU A 57 -12.53 12.78 -4.65
CA LEU A 57 -12.50 14.20 -5.02
C LEU A 57 -11.43 14.49 -6.08
N ILE A 58 -10.26 13.90 -5.94
CA ILE A 58 -9.17 14.01 -6.94
C ILE A 58 -9.63 13.44 -8.29
N ASN A 59 -10.28 12.25 -8.30
CA ASN A 59 -10.82 11.66 -9.52
C ASN A 59 -11.92 12.54 -10.17
N GLU A 60 -12.62 13.34 -9.36
CA GLU A 60 -13.61 14.32 -9.82
C GLU A 60 -12.96 15.66 -10.21
N ASN A 61 -11.65 15.81 -10.15
CA ASN A 61 -10.89 17.05 -10.34
C ASN A 61 -11.34 18.20 -9.41
N LYS A 62 -11.69 17.87 -8.17
CA LYS A 62 -12.08 18.82 -7.14
C LYS A 62 -10.91 19.07 -6.16
N PRO A 63 -10.81 20.27 -5.58
CA PRO A 63 -9.79 20.57 -4.57
C PRO A 63 -10.00 19.76 -3.30
N LEU A 64 -8.91 19.52 -2.58
CA LEU A 64 -8.93 18.88 -1.25
C LEU A 64 -8.85 19.98 -0.18
N ASP A 65 -9.97 20.43 0.31
CA ASP A 65 -10.06 21.33 1.46
C ASP A 65 -11.12 20.81 2.45
N PRO A 66 -11.10 21.26 3.72
CA PRO A 66 -12.04 20.78 4.73
C PRO A 66 -13.51 20.93 4.36
N LEU A 67 -13.87 21.91 3.52
CA LEU A 67 -15.24 22.12 3.08
C LEU A 67 -15.67 21.07 2.05
N THR A 68 -14.89 20.92 0.98
CA THR A 68 -15.19 19.95 -0.10
C THR A 68 -15.19 18.50 0.41
N VAL A 69 -14.22 18.16 1.29
CA VAL A 69 -14.17 16.84 1.94
C VAL A 69 -15.40 16.63 2.86
N SER A 70 -15.81 17.67 3.61
CA SER A 70 -16.99 17.57 4.47
C SER A 70 -18.29 17.37 3.66
N GLU A 71 -18.46 18.07 2.54
CA GLU A 71 -19.61 17.91 1.65
C GLU A 71 -19.66 16.50 1.01
N LYS A 72 -18.49 15.99 0.61
CA LYS A 72 -18.39 14.64 0.07
C LYS A 72 -18.80 13.58 1.10
N LEU A 73 -18.29 13.69 2.32
CA LEU A 73 -18.63 12.78 3.43
C LEU A 73 -20.09 12.92 3.88
N ASP A 74 -20.65 14.12 3.85
CA ASP A 74 -22.06 14.37 4.19
C ASP A 74 -22.98 13.73 3.15
N SER A 75 -22.68 13.86 1.86
CA SER A 75 -23.42 13.21 0.77
C SER A 75 -23.51 11.69 0.92
N LYS A 76 -22.55 11.09 1.61
CA LYS A 76 -22.49 9.64 1.94
C LYS A 76 -23.06 9.31 3.33
N ASN A 77 -23.54 10.29 4.09
CA ASN A 77 -23.95 10.14 5.50
C ASN A 77 -22.81 9.62 6.42
N LEU A 78 -21.57 9.96 6.11
CA LEU A 78 -20.39 9.51 6.86
C LEU A 78 -19.78 10.61 7.74
N LEU A 79 -20.18 11.88 7.59
CA LEU A 79 -19.60 13.03 8.28
C LEU A 79 -19.62 12.87 9.81
N ASN A 80 -20.72 12.35 10.37
CA ASN A 80 -20.83 12.12 11.81
C ASN A 80 -19.89 11.01 12.32
N LYS A 81 -19.52 10.04 11.47
CA LYS A 81 -18.64 8.93 11.84
C LYS A 81 -17.19 9.34 11.97
N ILE A 82 -16.80 10.43 11.34
CA ILE A 82 -15.42 10.94 11.37
C ILE A 82 -15.20 12.02 12.45
N GLY A 83 -16.23 12.42 13.18
CA GLY A 83 -16.16 13.49 14.17
C GLY A 83 -16.63 14.86 13.70
N GLY A 84 -17.32 14.90 12.54
CA GLY A 84 -17.94 16.12 12.02
C GLY A 84 -16.97 17.03 11.26
N LYS A 85 -17.47 18.19 10.84
CA LYS A 85 -16.71 19.19 10.07
C LYS A 85 -15.56 19.79 10.89
N ASP A 86 -15.77 19.97 12.19
CA ASP A 86 -14.76 20.58 13.09
C ASP A 86 -13.49 19.71 13.15
N TYR A 87 -13.64 18.39 13.07
CA TYR A 87 -12.49 17.49 13.01
C TYR A 87 -11.64 17.69 11.74
N LEU A 88 -12.26 17.86 10.56
CA LEU A 88 -11.55 18.14 9.32
C LEU A 88 -10.81 19.49 9.37
N ILE A 89 -11.45 20.50 9.96
CA ILE A 89 -10.81 21.80 10.18
C ILE A 89 -9.61 21.66 11.12
N SER A 90 -9.74 20.90 12.21
CA SER A 90 -8.62 20.68 13.13
C SER A 90 -7.46 19.96 12.46
N LEU A 91 -7.72 18.95 11.61
CA LEU A 91 -6.66 18.25 10.84
C LEU A 91 -5.87 19.22 9.96
N ALA A 92 -6.55 20.13 9.25
CA ALA A 92 -5.88 21.10 8.40
C ALA A 92 -5.11 22.17 9.18
N THR A 93 -5.64 22.62 10.34
CA THR A 93 -5.04 23.70 11.13
C THR A 93 -3.93 23.21 12.05
N GLU A 94 -4.02 21.98 12.57
CA GLU A 94 -2.99 21.39 13.46
C GLU A 94 -1.77 20.87 12.68
N THR A 95 -1.84 20.78 11.36
CA THR A 95 -0.71 20.32 10.52
C THR A 95 0.22 21.50 10.21
N PRO A 96 1.45 21.53 10.78
CA PRO A 96 2.33 22.71 10.64
C PRO A 96 2.93 22.87 9.25
N THR A 97 3.09 21.78 8.50
CA THR A 97 3.71 21.78 7.17
C THR A 97 3.42 20.47 6.41
N ALA A 98 3.24 20.59 5.11
CA ALA A 98 3.12 19.46 4.20
C ALA A 98 4.49 18.95 3.68
N ALA A 99 5.61 19.53 4.11
CA ALA A 99 6.94 19.22 3.58
C ALA A 99 7.33 17.73 3.71
N ASN A 100 6.87 17.05 4.77
CA ASN A 100 7.27 15.67 5.12
C ASN A 100 6.18 14.62 4.86
N LEU A 101 5.18 14.90 4.01
CA LEU A 101 4.06 13.99 3.75
C LEU A 101 4.51 12.60 3.34
N GLU A 102 5.52 12.49 2.50
CA GLU A 102 6.02 11.20 2.05
C GLU A 102 6.70 10.39 3.17
N ALA A 103 7.38 11.05 4.09
CA ALA A 103 7.98 10.39 5.25
C ALA A 103 6.89 9.90 6.22
N TYR A 104 5.82 10.68 6.42
CA TYR A 104 4.69 10.26 7.24
C TYR A 104 3.90 9.12 6.58
N ALA A 105 3.71 9.16 5.26
CA ALA A 105 3.13 8.05 4.50
C ALA A 105 3.94 6.75 4.70
N GLU A 106 5.27 6.84 4.64
CA GLU A 106 6.12 5.68 4.91
C GLU A 106 5.94 5.12 6.33
N ILE A 107 5.82 5.98 7.34
CA ILE A 107 5.53 5.56 8.72
C ILE A 107 4.18 4.84 8.78
N ILE A 108 3.12 5.39 8.16
CA ILE A 108 1.80 4.75 8.10
C ILE A 108 1.91 3.37 7.47
N ARG A 109 2.65 3.26 6.35
CA ARG A 109 2.85 1.99 5.63
C ARG A 109 3.53 0.94 6.50
N GLN A 110 4.64 1.28 7.13
CA GLN A 110 5.37 0.39 8.02
C GLN A 110 4.49 -0.09 9.18
N ARG A 111 3.68 0.81 9.74
CA ARG A 111 2.74 0.47 10.82
C ARG A 111 1.58 -0.42 10.32
N SER A 112 1.09 -0.20 9.11
CA SER A 112 0.10 -1.05 8.46
C SER A 112 0.61 -2.47 8.30
N VAL A 113 1.79 -2.65 7.72
CA VAL A 113 2.42 -3.97 7.54
C VAL A 113 2.60 -4.69 8.88
N ALA A 114 3.05 -3.98 9.93
CA ALA A 114 3.18 -4.56 11.26
C ALA A 114 1.83 -5.02 11.84
N ARG A 115 0.75 -4.24 11.66
CA ARG A 115 -0.61 -4.65 12.08
C ARG A 115 -1.11 -5.87 11.32
N GLN A 116 -0.91 -5.91 10.00
CA GLN A 116 -1.28 -7.04 9.17
C GLN A 116 -0.54 -8.31 9.60
N LEU A 117 0.77 -8.20 9.90
CA LEU A 117 1.56 -9.31 10.40
C LEU A 117 1.09 -9.80 11.77
N MET A 118 0.73 -8.90 12.68
CA MET A 118 0.16 -9.26 13.99
C MET A 118 -1.18 -10.01 13.81
N LYS A 119 -2.02 -9.56 12.89
CA LYS A 119 -3.29 -10.21 12.57
C LYS A 119 -3.08 -11.62 12.03
N ALA A 120 -2.19 -11.78 11.05
CA ALA A 120 -1.86 -13.09 10.48
C ALA A 120 -1.28 -14.03 11.53
N ASN A 121 -0.40 -13.54 12.42
CA ASN A 121 0.13 -14.33 13.52
C ASN A 121 -0.97 -14.82 14.46
N SER A 122 -1.95 -13.97 14.78
CA SER A 122 -3.10 -14.36 15.62
C SER A 122 -3.97 -15.42 14.93
N GLU A 123 -4.22 -15.27 13.63
CA GLU A 123 -4.97 -16.24 12.83
C GLU A 123 -4.24 -17.59 12.70
N ILE A 124 -2.92 -17.57 12.54
CA ILE A 124 -2.10 -18.79 12.51
C ILE A 124 -2.12 -19.47 13.89
N ALA A 125 -2.00 -18.72 14.97
CA ALA A 125 -2.10 -19.27 16.32
C ALA A 125 -3.48 -19.91 16.58
N GLU A 126 -4.56 -19.31 16.08
CA GLU A 126 -5.91 -19.88 16.18
C GLU A 126 -6.05 -21.19 15.39
N LEU A 127 -5.48 -21.25 14.17
CA LEU A 127 -5.46 -22.47 13.37
C LEU A 127 -4.72 -23.62 14.07
N ILE A 128 -3.59 -23.32 14.70
CA ILE A 128 -2.81 -24.32 15.46
C ILE A 128 -3.59 -24.82 16.68
N ASN A 129 -4.28 -23.92 17.39
CA ASN A 129 -5.08 -24.28 18.57
C ASN A 129 -6.37 -25.03 18.21
N ASN A 130 -6.91 -24.83 17.00
CA ASN A 130 -8.15 -25.45 16.53
C ASN A 130 -8.00 -25.95 15.08
N PRO A 131 -7.30 -27.07 14.88
CA PRO A 131 -6.88 -27.53 13.55
C PRO A 131 -8.02 -28.08 12.67
N GLN A 132 -9.24 -28.22 13.19
CA GLN A 132 -10.43 -28.66 12.42
C GLN A 132 -10.19 -29.91 11.55
N GLY A 133 -9.35 -30.85 12.02
CA GLY A 133 -9.01 -32.08 11.30
C GLY A 133 -7.90 -31.97 10.26
N MET A 134 -7.26 -30.80 10.14
CA MET A 134 -6.05 -30.63 9.31
C MET A 134 -4.86 -31.35 9.95
N ASP A 135 -4.01 -31.97 9.13
CA ASP A 135 -2.74 -32.50 9.56
C ASP A 135 -1.67 -31.40 9.66
N GLY A 136 -0.50 -31.73 10.24
CA GLY A 136 0.55 -30.76 10.46
C GLY A 136 1.10 -30.12 9.18
N PHE A 137 1.11 -30.83 8.06
CA PHE A 137 1.57 -30.30 6.79
C PHE A 137 0.55 -29.32 6.20
N SER A 138 -0.74 -29.65 6.25
CA SER A 138 -1.82 -28.75 5.82
C SER A 138 -1.87 -27.46 6.65
N LEU A 139 -1.56 -27.53 7.94
CA LEU A 139 -1.44 -26.34 8.79
C LEU A 139 -0.26 -25.45 8.39
N LEU A 140 0.87 -26.08 8.02
CA LEU A 140 2.05 -25.34 7.53
C LEU A 140 1.76 -24.63 6.21
N ASP A 141 1.16 -25.35 5.25
CA ASP A 141 0.78 -24.78 3.94
C ASP A 141 -0.18 -23.59 4.10
N GLU A 142 -1.15 -23.68 5.04
CA GLU A 142 -2.09 -22.59 5.30
C GLU A 142 -1.39 -21.38 5.96
N ALA A 143 -0.44 -21.61 6.86
CA ALA A 143 0.36 -20.54 7.47
C ALA A 143 1.25 -19.84 6.43
N GLU A 144 1.90 -20.61 5.56
CA GLU A 144 2.71 -20.05 4.46
C GLU A 144 1.83 -19.21 3.51
N ARG A 145 0.65 -19.69 3.14
CA ARG A 145 -0.29 -18.95 2.28
C ARG A 145 -0.69 -17.62 2.89
N LYS A 146 -0.97 -17.59 4.20
CA LYS A 146 -1.31 -16.34 4.91
C LYS A 146 -0.15 -15.33 4.90
N ILE A 147 1.07 -15.80 5.14
CA ILE A 147 2.27 -14.93 5.11
C ILE A 147 2.55 -14.45 3.68
N PHE A 148 2.42 -15.33 2.70
CA PHE A 148 2.66 -14.97 1.29
C PHE A 148 1.66 -13.93 0.79
N SER A 149 0.38 -14.05 1.15
CA SER A 149 -0.64 -13.06 0.79
C SER A 149 -0.33 -11.66 1.33
N LEU A 150 0.25 -11.55 2.52
CA LEU A 150 0.71 -10.27 3.07
C LEU A 150 1.87 -9.67 2.27
N ASN A 151 2.80 -10.51 1.82
CA ASN A 151 3.91 -10.06 1.00
C ASN A 151 3.45 -9.54 -0.36
N ASP A 152 2.47 -10.20 -0.97
CA ASP A 152 1.86 -9.74 -2.22
C ASP A 152 1.12 -8.40 -2.05
N GLU A 153 0.35 -8.21 -0.98
CA GLU A 153 -0.29 -6.93 -0.68
C GLU A 153 0.73 -5.82 -0.38
N ALA A 154 1.79 -6.15 0.36
CA ALA A 154 2.87 -5.22 0.64
C ALA A 154 3.61 -4.78 -0.63
N ASN A 155 3.86 -5.70 -1.56
CA ASN A 155 4.58 -5.42 -2.79
C ASN A 155 3.70 -4.75 -3.87
N ARG A 156 2.40 -4.98 -3.89
CA ARG A 156 1.49 -4.35 -4.88
C ARG A 156 1.53 -2.83 -4.83
N SER A 157 1.65 -2.24 -3.66
CA SER A 157 1.79 -0.79 -3.51
C SER A 157 3.16 -0.25 -3.94
N GLN A 158 4.20 -1.09 -3.96
CA GLN A 158 5.54 -0.69 -4.42
C GLN A 158 5.78 -0.96 -5.91
N SER A 159 5.08 -1.96 -6.49
CA SER A 159 5.40 -2.45 -7.84
C SER A 159 4.48 -1.92 -8.94
N SER A 160 3.38 -1.23 -8.61
CA SER A 160 2.37 -0.91 -9.62
C SER A 160 2.67 0.32 -10.46
N ILE A 161 3.48 1.28 -10.00
CA ILE A 161 3.83 2.47 -10.78
C ILE A 161 5.29 2.84 -10.53
N MET A 162 6.20 2.28 -11.32
CA MET A 162 7.56 2.82 -11.42
C MET A 162 7.54 4.01 -12.38
N SER A 163 8.13 5.13 -11.95
CA SER A 163 8.34 6.27 -12.83
C SER A 163 9.12 5.82 -14.07
N MET A 164 8.73 6.31 -15.26
CA MET A 164 9.47 6.08 -16.50
C MET A 164 10.96 6.45 -16.35
N LYS A 165 11.25 7.46 -15.53
CA LYS A 165 12.60 7.94 -15.22
C LYS A 165 13.44 6.88 -14.48
N GLU A 166 12.81 5.99 -13.70
CA GLU A 166 13.47 4.89 -12.98
C GLU A 166 13.50 3.59 -13.80
N LEU A 167 12.50 3.39 -14.69
CA LEU A 167 12.42 2.22 -15.56
C LEU A 167 13.45 2.24 -16.68
N ILE A 168 13.71 3.42 -17.28
CA ILE A 168 14.63 3.56 -18.41
C ILE A 168 16.04 3.09 -18.07
N PRO A 169 16.70 3.56 -16.97
CA PRO A 169 18.03 3.08 -16.60
C PRO A 169 18.08 1.57 -16.38
N LYS A 170 17.11 1.01 -15.63
CA LYS A 170 17.04 -0.43 -15.36
C LYS A 170 16.84 -1.26 -16.63
N SER A 171 16.07 -0.75 -17.58
CA SER A 171 15.86 -1.42 -18.87
C SER A 171 17.10 -1.37 -19.74
N ILE A 172 17.84 -0.27 -19.75
CA ILE A 172 19.12 -0.11 -20.47
C ILE A 172 20.16 -1.05 -19.86
N ASP A 173 20.31 -1.08 -18.53
CA ASP A 173 21.25 -1.99 -17.86
C ASP A 173 20.94 -3.45 -18.17
N ARG A 174 19.67 -3.83 -18.21
CA ARG A 174 19.25 -5.18 -18.58
C ARG A 174 19.56 -5.51 -20.05
N LEU A 175 19.39 -4.56 -20.96
CA LEU A 175 19.77 -4.70 -22.35
C LEU A 175 21.29 -4.84 -22.52
N HIS A 176 22.08 -4.08 -21.79
CA HIS A 176 23.54 -4.22 -21.77
C HIS A 176 23.97 -5.59 -21.27
N GLN A 177 23.43 -6.07 -20.15
CA GLN A 177 23.71 -7.41 -19.64
C GLN A 177 23.34 -8.52 -20.62
N LEU A 178 22.22 -8.39 -21.35
CA LEU A 178 21.81 -9.32 -22.39
C LEU A 178 22.74 -9.28 -23.61
N ALA A 179 23.20 -8.11 -24.01
CA ALA A 179 24.14 -7.94 -25.10
C ALA A 179 25.52 -8.52 -24.76
N GLU A 180 26.02 -8.35 -23.53
CA GLU A 180 27.30 -8.89 -23.06
C GLU A 180 27.23 -10.41 -22.84
N SER A 181 26.09 -10.96 -22.38
CA SER A 181 25.95 -12.40 -22.11
C SER A 181 25.86 -13.25 -23.37
N GLY A 182 25.64 -12.65 -24.55
CA GLY A 182 25.51 -13.38 -25.83
C GLY A 182 24.37 -14.42 -25.84
N SER A 183 23.57 -14.46 -24.78
CA SER A 183 22.49 -15.43 -24.61
C SER A 183 21.27 -15.02 -25.43
N LYS A 184 20.85 -15.86 -26.37
CA LYS A 184 19.61 -15.68 -27.15
C LYS A 184 18.34 -15.97 -26.34
N LEU A 185 18.45 -16.33 -25.06
CA LEU A 185 17.34 -16.72 -24.20
C LEU A 185 16.97 -15.59 -23.24
N LEU A 186 15.76 -15.05 -23.42
CA LEU A 186 15.17 -13.97 -22.63
C LEU A 186 14.44 -14.48 -21.36
N GLY A 187 14.75 -15.67 -20.83
CA GLY A 187 14.06 -16.25 -19.67
C GLY A 187 14.92 -17.24 -18.90
N SER A 188 14.35 -17.81 -17.84
CA SER A 188 14.99 -18.91 -17.11
C SER A 188 15.05 -20.16 -17.98
N SER A 189 16.25 -20.71 -18.15
CA SER A 189 16.44 -21.95 -18.89
C SER A 189 15.71 -23.11 -18.19
N THR A 190 14.83 -23.81 -18.91
CA THR A 190 14.18 -25.03 -18.41
C THR A 190 15.11 -26.22 -18.33
N GLY A 191 16.35 -26.11 -18.83
CA GLY A 191 17.32 -27.22 -18.94
C GLY A 191 16.99 -28.22 -20.07
N PHE A 192 15.82 -28.17 -20.67
CA PHE A 192 15.42 -29.06 -21.75
C PHE A 192 15.63 -28.40 -23.14
N LYS A 193 16.65 -28.82 -23.86
CA LYS A 193 16.98 -28.27 -25.18
C LYS A 193 15.81 -28.32 -26.19
N ALA A 194 14.99 -29.36 -26.16
CA ALA A 194 13.82 -29.51 -27.01
C ALA A 194 12.73 -28.44 -26.73
N CYS A 195 12.47 -28.07 -25.47
CA CYS A 195 11.53 -27.00 -25.12
C CYS A 195 11.99 -25.63 -25.61
N LEU A 196 13.28 -25.36 -25.55
CA LEU A 196 13.84 -24.05 -25.93
C LEU A 196 13.81 -23.81 -27.44
N LEU A 197 13.85 -24.89 -28.24
CA LEU A 197 13.76 -24.81 -29.71
C LEU A 197 12.32 -24.58 -30.20
N TYR A 198 11.31 -25.06 -29.45
CA TYR A 198 9.90 -24.96 -29.88
C TYR A 198 9.22 -23.64 -29.49
N THR A 199 9.78 -22.87 -28.53
CA THR A 199 9.23 -21.58 -28.08
C THR A 199 9.78 -20.38 -28.87
N SER A 200 10.65 -20.60 -29.84
CA SER A 200 11.05 -19.54 -30.78
C SER A 200 9.86 -19.21 -31.69
N PRO A 201 9.35 -17.95 -31.71
CA PRO A 201 8.30 -17.60 -32.65
C PRO A 201 8.82 -17.85 -34.05
N SER A 202 8.06 -18.66 -34.83
CA SER A 202 8.30 -18.84 -36.26
C SER A 202 8.32 -17.46 -36.93
N PRO A 203 9.35 -17.12 -37.71
CA PRO A 203 9.28 -15.93 -38.53
C PRO A 203 8.08 -16.13 -39.46
N ARG A 204 7.09 -15.27 -39.36
CA ARG A 204 6.05 -15.16 -40.35
C ARG A 204 6.66 -14.50 -41.58
N ASP A 205 6.57 -15.18 -42.68
CA ASP A 205 6.79 -14.66 -44.02
C ASP A 205 5.96 -13.42 -44.30
#